data_0d5748a264261e088b8555d06ee393a9
#
_entry.id   0d5748a264261e088b8555d06ee393a9
#
_cell.length_a   1.000
_cell.length_b   1.000
_cell.length_c   1.000
_cell.angle_alpha   90.00
_cell.angle_beta   90.00
_cell.angle_gamma   90.00
#
_symmetry.space_group_name_H-M   'P 1'
#
loop_
_entity.id
_entity.type
_entity.pdbx_description
1 polymer ?
#
loop_
_entity_poly.entity_id
_entity_poly.type
_entity_poly.pdbx_seq_one_letter_code
_entity_poly.pdbx_strand_id
1 'polypeptide(L)'
;MFVVQLPFVPKSILRGNSVAQSWRPKAQAKKEMRESGEAHGLEIVAKHPDVDFPLKTDLHIAISYWNVRRVDCDNMLIGYKALLDGMQGIVYADDRQIQMMSISRHKGDPATMIVIREIEPEEDDNG
;
A
#
# COMPACT_ATOMS: atom_id res chain seq x y z
N MET A 1 11.37 9.70 -0.46
CA MET A 1 10.79 8.56 0.27
C MET A 1 9.58 9.04 1.06
N PHE A 2 8.48 8.33 0.94
CA PHE A 2 7.23 8.68 1.62
C PHE A 2 6.80 7.52 2.50
N VAL A 3 6.32 7.80 3.72
CA VAL A 3 6.00 6.78 4.70
C VAL A 3 4.55 6.93 5.14
N VAL A 4 3.84 5.81 5.15
CA VAL A 4 2.48 5.69 5.69
C VAL A 4 2.51 4.73 6.87
N GLN A 5 1.95 5.15 8.00
CA GLN A 5 1.82 4.30 9.18
C GLN A 5 0.35 4.13 9.52
N LEU A 6 -0.06 2.89 9.72
CA LEU A 6 -1.43 2.53 10.05
C LEU A 6 -1.44 1.74 11.36
N PRO A 7 -2.40 2.00 12.27
CA PRO A 7 -2.53 1.24 13.51
C PRO A 7 -3.31 -0.06 13.33
N PHE A 8 -3.33 -0.62 12.13
CA PHE A 8 -4.06 -1.83 11.81
C PHE A 8 -3.41 -2.59 10.65
N VAL A 9 -3.86 -3.82 10.44
CA VAL A 9 -3.62 -4.60 9.23
C VAL A 9 -4.95 -4.80 8.51
N PRO A 10 -4.95 -5.14 7.21
CA PRO A 10 -6.19 -5.43 6.50
C PRO A 10 -7.04 -6.48 7.21
N LYS A 11 -8.35 -6.26 7.28
CA LYS A 11 -9.28 -7.22 7.84
C LYS A 11 -9.16 -8.57 7.14
N SER A 12 -9.36 -9.65 7.87
CA SER A 12 -9.23 -11.02 7.35
C SER A 12 -10.05 -11.26 6.08
N ILE A 13 -11.19 -10.61 5.96
CA ILE A 13 -12.07 -10.73 4.79
C ILE A 13 -11.42 -10.20 3.50
N LEU A 14 -10.41 -9.32 3.61
CA LEU A 14 -9.69 -8.76 2.45
C LEU A 14 -8.44 -9.55 2.09
N ARG A 15 -7.97 -10.43 2.97
CA ARG A 15 -6.74 -11.19 2.76
C ARG A 15 -6.98 -12.36 1.81
N GLY A 16 -5.90 -12.88 1.22
CA GLY A 16 -5.94 -14.15 0.50
C GLY A 16 -6.37 -15.28 1.43
N ASN A 17 -6.96 -16.32 0.87
CA ASN A 17 -7.55 -17.46 1.59
C ASN A 17 -8.78 -17.09 2.44
N SER A 18 -9.33 -15.90 2.27
CA SER A 18 -10.57 -15.53 2.92
C SER A 18 -11.74 -16.33 2.35
N VAL A 19 -12.52 -16.93 3.23
CA VAL A 19 -13.76 -17.63 2.86
C VAL A 19 -14.92 -16.66 3.12
N ALA A 20 -14.95 -15.56 2.37
CA ALA A 20 -16.01 -14.57 2.50
C ALA A 20 -17.33 -15.15 1.98
N GLN A 21 -18.31 -15.33 2.85
CA GLN A 21 -19.61 -15.87 2.50
C GLN A 21 -20.58 -14.82 1.96
N SER A 22 -20.28 -13.54 2.18
CA SER A 22 -21.10 -12.43 1.71
C SER A 22 -20.23 -11.36 1.06
N TRP A 23 -20.64 -10.91 -0.12
CA TRP A 23 -19.91 -9.88 -0.84
C TRP A 23 -20.07 -8.49 -0.20
N ARG A 24 -21.17 -8.22 0.55
CA ARG A 24 -21.43 -6.92 1.16
C ARG A 24 -20.38 -6.52 2.20
N PRO A 25 -20.05 -7.37 3.21
CA PRO A 25 -18.98 -7.04 4.15
C PRO A 25 -17.63 -6.85 3.46
N LYS A 26 -17.34 -7.64 2.42
CA LYS A 26 -16.10 -7.50 1.66
C LYS A 26 -16.06 -6.18 0.89
N ALA A 27 -17.15 -5.81 0.23
CA ALA A 27 -17.26 -4.55 -0.50
C ALA A 27 -17.11 -3.35 0.44
N GLN A 28 -17.72 -3.40 1.62
CA GLN A 28 -17.60 -2.36 2.64
C GLN A 28 -16.16 -2.25 3.16
N ALA A 29 -15.50 -3.37 3.43
CA ALA A 29 -14.11 -3.38 3.89
C ALA A 29 -13.17 -2.81 2.82
N LYS A 30 -13.38 -3.14 1.54
CA LYS A 30 -12.62 -2.56 0.42
C LYS A 30 -12.80 -1.05 0.33
N LYS A 31 -14.05 -0.58 0.48
CA LYS A 31 -14.36 0.84 0.45
C LYS A 31 -13.63 1.58 1.56
N GLU A 32 -13.68 1.07 2.78
CA GLU A 32 -12.99 1.66 3.94
C GLU A 32 -11.47 1.71 3.71
N MET A 33 -10.88 0.65 3.18
CA MET A 33 -9.44 0.61 2.88
C MET A 33 -9.07 1.61 1.79
N ARG A 34 -9.90 1.74 0.75
CA ARG A 34 -9.67 2.71 -0.31
C ARG A 34 -9.73 4.14 0.23
N GLU A 35 -10.73 4.44 1.06
CA GLU A 35 -10.88 5.74 1.70
C GLU A 35 -9.69 6.05 2.61
N SER A 36 -9.17 5.05 3.32
CA SER A 36 -7.95 5.18 4.11
C SER A 36 -6.75 5.50 3.22
N GLY A 37 -6.62 4.84 2.08
CA GLY A 37 -5.57 5.12 1.09
C GLY A 37 -5.65 6.54 0.55
N GLU A 38 -6.84 7.00 0.23
CA GLU A 38 -7.09 8.38 -0.22
C GLU A 38 -6.67 9.39 0.85
N ALA A 39 -7.11 9.18 2.10
CA ALA A 39 -6.80 10.08 3.21
C ALA A 39 -5.31 10.16 3.47
N HIS A 40 -4.61 9.02 3.52
CA HIS A 40 -3.17 9.00 3.74
C HIS A 40 -2.39 9.54 2.54
N GLY A 41 -2.90 9.32 1.33
CA GLY A 41 -2.33 9.90 0.11
C GLY A 41 -2.40 11.41 0.12
N LEU A 42 -3.55 11.98 0.47
CA LEU A 42 -3.72 13.43 0.60
C LEU A 42 -2.81 14.01 1.69
N GLU A 43 -2.62 13.29 2.78
CA GLU A 43 -1.70 13.71 3.84
C GLU A 43 -0.26 13.76 3.35
N ILE A 44 0.19 12.77 2.57
CA ILE A 44 1.52 12.78 1.96
C ILE A 44 1.69 14.01 1.08
N VAL A 45 0.73 14.29 0.20
CA VAL A 45 0.77 15.44 -0.70
C VAL A 45 0.86 16.73 0.10
N ALA A 46 0.06 16.88 1.15
CA ALA A 46 0.05 18.08 1.99
C ALA A 46 1.38 18.30 2.72
N LYS A 47 2.05 17.22 3.13
CA LYS A 47 3.33 17.30 3.84
C LYS A 47 4.53 17.54 2.94
N HIS A 48 4.37 17.44 1.63
CA HIS A 48 5.46 17.57 0.67
C HIS A 48 5.11 18.59 -0.42
N PRO A 49 4.96 19.89 -0.06
CA PRO A 49 4.49 20.90 -1.01
C PRO A 49 5.47 21.16 -2.17
N ASP A 50 6.74 20.79 -2.02
CA ASP A 50 7.75 20.97 -3.07
C ASP A 50 7.82 19.81 -4.06
N VAL A 51 7.04 18.76 -3.83
CA VAL A 51 7.00 17.58 -4.71
C VAL A 51 5.81 17.70 -5.65
N ASP A 52 6.05 17.38 -6.91
CA ASP A 52 5.00 17.37 -7.94
C ASP A 52 4.27 16.02 -7.91
N PHE A 53 3.05 16.03 -7.39
CA PHE A 53 2.20 14.85 -7.35
C PHE A 53 1.12 14.91 -8.44
N PRO A 54 0.65 13.76 -8.92
CA PRO A 54 1.12 12.42 -8.60
C PRO A 54 2.50 12.12 -9.18
N LEU A 55 3.28 11.29 -8.48
CA LEU A 55 4.59 10.85 -8.97
C LEU A 55 4.42 10.11 -10.29
N LYS A 56 5.38 10.27 -11.19
CA LYS A 56 5.35 9.64 -12.52
C LYS A 56 6.55 8.73 -12.79
N THR A 57 7.43 8.60 -11.82
CA THR A 57 8.59 7.72 -11.88
C THR A 57 8.21 6.30 -11.48
N ASP A 58 9.09 5.35 -11.77
CA ASP A 58 8.94 3.99 -11.27
C ASP A 58 9.09 3.96 -9.77
N LEU A 59 8.37 3.05 -9.12
CA LEU A 59 8.24 3.01 -7.66
C LEU A 59 8.60 1.64 -7.10
N HIS A 60 9.19 1.67 -5.92
CA HIS A 60 9.29 0.55 -5.01
C HIS A 60 8.37 0.81 -3.82
N ILE A 61 7.46 -0.11 -3.56
CA ILE A 61 6.59 -0.06 -2.40
C ILE A 61 7.00 -1.19 -1.45
N ALA A 62 7.43 -0.82 -0.25
CA ALA A 62 7.83 -1.76 0.79
C ALA A 62 6.80 -1.72 1.92
N ILE A 63 6.22 -2.87 2.22
CA ILE A 63 5.21 -3.02 3.26
C ILE A 63 5.80 -3.85 4.40
N SER A 64 5.74 -3.33 5.61
CA SER A 64 6.03 -4.09 6.83
C SER A 64 4.76 -4.16 7.65
N TYR A 65 4.40 -5.35 8.12
CA TYR A 65 3.22 -5.49 8.97
C TYR A 65 3.52 -6.29 10.22
N TRP A 66 2.82 -5.95 11.27
CA TRP A 66 2.84 -6.61 12.57
C TRP A 66 1.47 -7.22 12.83
N ASN A 67 1.44 -8.44 13.31
CA ASN A 67 0.20 -9.11 13.66
C ASN A 67 0.46 -10.11 14.77
N VAL A 68 -0.53 -10.33 15.64
CA VAL A 68 -0.41 -11.29 16.73
C VAL A 68 -0.39 -12.70 16.19
N ARG A 69 -1.29 -13.00 15.25
CA ARG A 69 -1.37 -14.30 14.58
C ARG A 69 -0.53 -14.27 13.30
N ARG A 70 0.05 -15.41 12.97
CA ARG A 70 0.79 -15.55 11.73
C ARG A 70 -0.17 -15.49 10.53
N VAL A 71 0.09 -14.54 9.65
CA VAL A 71 -0.53 -14.46 8.32
C VAL A 71 0.62 -14.36 7.33
N ASP A 72 0.65 -15.24 6.34
CA ASP A 72 1.71 -15.27 5.34
C ASP A 72 1.69 -14.01 4.47
N CYS A 73 2.87 -13.61 4.01
CA CYS A 73 3.05 -12.36 3.27
C CYS A 73 2.17 -12.26 2.02
N ASP A 74 2.05 -13.34 1.25
CA ASP A 74 1.24 -13.36 0.03
C ASP A 74 -0.25 -13.12 0.33
N ASN A 75 -0.76 -13.70 1.41
CA ASN A 75 -2.15 -13.51 1.81
C ASN A 75 -2.40 -12.10 2.34
N MET A 76 -1.45 -11.56 3.11
CA MET A 76 -1.57 -10.19 3.64
C MET A 76 -1.48 -9.16 2.50
N LEU A 77 -0.61 -9.39 1.53
CA LEU A 77 -0.42 -8.48 0.40
C LEU A 77 -1.72 -8.23 -0.36
N ILE A 78 -2.52 -9.26 -0.57
CA ILE A 78 -3.83 -9.14 -1.24
C ILE A 78 -4.72 -8.14 -0.49
N GLY A 79 -4.65 -8.13 0.84
CA GLY A 79 -5.44 -7.22 1.66
C GLY A 79 -5.07 -5.75 1.52
N TYR A 80 -3.86 -5.43 1.07
CA TYR A 80 -3.41 -4.05 0.88
C TYR A 80 -3.82 -3.44 -0.46
N LYS A 81 -4.34 -4.24 -1.39
CA LYS A 81 -4.63 -3.76 -2.73
C LYS A 81 -5.58 -2.56 -2.74
N ALA A 82 -6.66 -2.61 -1.98
CA ALA A 82 -7.63 -1.52 -1.94
C ALA A 82 -7.02 -0.22 -1.36
N LEU A 83 -6.12 -0.34 -0.39
CA LEU A 83 -5.39 0.80 0.17
C LEU A 83 -4.52 1.47 -0.90
N LEU A 84 -3.77 0.67 -1.65
CA LEU A 84 -2.92 1.16 -2.73
C LEU A 84 -3.75 1.78 -3.86
N ASP A 85 -4.89 1.16 -4.19
CA ASP A 85 -5.82 1.71 -5.18
C ASP A 85 -6.34 3.10 -4.75
N GLY A 86 -6.53 3.32 -3.46
CA GLY A 86 -6.93 4.62 -2.92
C GLY A 86 -5.86 5.69 -3.06
N MET A 87 -4.58 5.32 -3.04
CA MET A 87 -3.47 6.25 -3.24
C MET A 87 -3.21 6.56 -4.72
N GLN A 88 -3.65 5.71 -5.62
CA GLN A 88 -3.50 5.91 -7.06
C GLN A 88 -4.27 7.15 -7.52
N GLY A 89 -3.63 7.98 -8.33
CA GLY A 89 -4.16 9.26 -8.77
C GLY A 89 -3.86 10.41 -7.82
N ILE A 90 -3.40 10.13 -6.61
CA ILE A 90 -3.03 11.11 -5.59
C ILE A 90 -1.52 11.12 -5.38
N VAL A 91 -0.95 9.99 -4.96
CA VAL A 91 0.49 9.87 -4.69
C VAL A 91 1.24 9.48 -5.97
N TYR A 92 0.71 8.53 -6.72
CA TYR A 92 1.28 8.09 -8.00
C TYR A 92 0.16 7.96 -9.04
N ALA A 93 0.51 8.11 -10.31
CA ALA A 93 -0.48 8.21 -11.38
C ALA A 93 -1.12 6.86 -11.74
N ASP A 94 -0.33 5.78 -11.77
CA ASP A 94 -0.76 4.48 -12.28
C ASP A 94 -0.03 3.36 -11.54
N ASP A 95 -0.72 2.28 -11.24
CA ASP A 95 -0.13 1.10 -10.58
C ASP A 95 0.96 0.42 -11.42
N ARG A 96 0.98 0.65 -12.74
CA ARG A 96 2.06 0.17 -13.62
C ARG A 96 3.43 0.75 -13.29
N GLN A 97 3.47 1.85 -12.54
CA GLN A 97 4.72 2.44 -12.06
C GLN A 97 5.39 1.60 -10.97
N ILE A 98 4.64 0.69 -10.34
CA ILE A 98 5.16 -0.16 -9.27
C ILE A 98 5.99 -1.27 -9.90
N GLN A 99 7.32 -1.12 -9.86
CA GLN A 99 8.27 -2.06 -10.43
C GLN A 99 8.72 -3.10 -9.42
N MET A 100 8.68 -2.75 -8.16
CA MET A 100 9.13 -3.62 -7.08
C MET A 100 8.18 -3.50 -5.90
N MET A 101 7.82 -4.63 -5.33
CA MET A 101 7.02 -4.68 -4.13
C MET A 101 7.66 -5.65 -3.16
N SER A 102 7.91 -5.21 -1.94
CA SER A 102 8.42 -6.06 -0.87
C SER A 102 7.45 -6.05 0.29
N ILE A 103 7.34 -7.17 0.96
CA ILE A 103 6.49 -7.30 2.14
C ILE A 103 7.23 -8.12 3.19
N SER A 104 7.21 -7.66 4.43
CA SER A 104 7.82 -8.35 5.55
C SER A 104 6.86 -8.49 6.72
N ARG A 105 6.93 -9.64 7.35
CA ARG A 105 6.07 -10.02 8.46
C ARG A 105 6.80 -9.92 9.78
N HIS A 106 6.10 -9.37 10.78
CA HIS A 106 6.59 -9.26 12.14
C HIS A 106 5.50 -9.68 13.12
N LYS A 107 5.89 -10.13 14.31
CA LYS A 107 4.94 -10.44 15.37
C LYS A 107 4.79 -9.23 16.28
N GLY A 108 3.56 -8.89 16.63
CA GLY A 108 3.26 -7.77 17.51
C GLY A 108 1.83 -7.32 17.37
N ASP A 109 1.49 -6.22 18.02
CA ASP A 109 0.17 -5.61 17.90
C ASP A 109 -0.07 -5.18 16.45
N PRO A 110 -1.31 -5.28 15.95
CA PRO A 110 -1.61 -4.96 14.56
C PRO A 110 -1.14 -3.56 14.17
N ALA A 111 -0.29 -3.50 13.16
CA ALA A 111 0.24 -2.25 12.61
C ALA A 111 0.77 -2.48 11.21
N THR A 112 0.85 -1.39 10.44
CA THR A 112 1.42 -1.41 9.09
C THR A 112 2.32 -0.20 8.89
N MET A 113 3.44 -0.40 8.19
CA MET A 113 4.27 0.68 7.68
C MET A 113 4.49 0.45 6.20
N ILE A 114 4.16 1.45 5.40
CA ILE A 114 4.37 1.41 3.95
C ILE A 114 5.36 2.50 3.59
N VAL A 115 6.41 2.12 2.89
CA VAL A 115 7.41 3.04 2.36
C VAL A 115 7.29 3.08 0.85
N ILE A 116 7.05 4.27 0.31
CA ILE A 116 6.98 4.52 -1.13
C ILE A 116 8.27 5.21 -1.53
N ARG A 117 9.01 4.58 -2.43
CA ARG A 117 10.32 5.06 -2.86
C ARG A 117 10.35 5.17 -4.39
N GLU A 118 10.82 6.30 -4.89
CA GLU A 118 11.06 6.46 -6.31
C GLU A 118 12.33 5.68 -6.70
N ILE A 119 12.24 4.96 -7.81
CA ILE A 119 13.37 4.25 -8.40
C ILE A 119 13.95 5.16 -9.48
N GLU A 120 15.22 5.50 -9.34
CA GLU A 120 15.89 6.28 -10.37
C GLU A 120 16.03 5.46 -11.65
N PRO A 121 15.82 6.08 -12.82
CA PRO A 121 16.05 5.39 -14.09
C PRO A 121 17.48 4.88 -14.17
N GLU A 122 17.64 3.65 -14.66
CA GLU A 122 18.98 3.14 -14.94
C GLU A 122 19.64 4.03 -15.98
N GLU A 123 20.88 4.47 -15.70
CA GLU A 123 21.67 5.15 -16.71
C GLU A 123 21.99 4.14 -17.82
N ASP A 124 21.68 4.54 -19.06
CA ASP A 124 22.05 3.75 -20.21
C ASP A 124 23.54 3.94 -20.47
N ASP A 125 24.35 3.00 -19.98
CA ASP A 125 25.79 3.01 -20.13
C ASP A 125 26.24 2.89 -21.59
N ASN A 126 25.33 2.66 -22.50
CA ASN A 126 25.60 2.53 -23.93
C ASN A 126 25.22 3.80 -24.71
N GLY A 127 24.98 4.85 -24.00
CA GLY A 127 24.60 6.13 -24.60
C GLY A 127 25.58 6.74 -25.52
#